data_11c3433f1af40cc76744270c1c560ef8
#
_entry.id   11c3433f1af40cc76744270c1c560ef8
#
_cell.length_a   1.000
_cell.length_b   1.000
_cell.length_c   1.000
_cell.angle_alpha   90.00
_cell.angle_beta   90.00
_cell.angle_gamma   90.00
#
_symmetry.space_group_name_H-M   'P 1'
#
loop_
_entity.id
_entity.type
_entity.pdbx_description
1 polymer ?
#
loop_
_entity_poly.entity_id
_entity_poly.type
_entity_poly.pdbx_seq_one_letter_code
_entity_poly.pdbx_strand_id
1 'polypeptide(L)'
;MFNKYVVAAMTAMTIALISAKPASAIPLFAQRYHLQCTACHSVLPELNAFGNVFRNNGYQLPIARHGTTLFAIRYQLEYDKTPAAGTRRYTPGGVLLSNADIGAVSAFLHYNLGAGGGPSGAYLAYLANYNEHTQALYRAGLFELPLAQSPGQRLDDLSAYGYYATRVGLNDLTLAAPRWGAQYQRSVGKLRADLTVALGEFKGAPYGGKPIATGEITAAGTPEVGLFLRQSLTDDTEVGGALLGGQRRITPTGRTGFMDSYRRYNVYAHTSYRKFDLQAEQWWGNDANADGFGTSQFSSGGYARLKYYPGPHGYLGIRYDGSANPLATRDIVYYGAALLTPHSRILLERRQPLGGGAGFFSAALTVGFPWPRGL
;
A
#
# COMPACT_ATOMS: atom_id res chain seq x y z
N MET A 1 3.47 14.78 -33.28
CA MET A 1 2.11 14.51 -33.83
C MET A 1 1.38 13.60 -32.84
N PHE A 2 0.39 14.08 -32.12
CA PHE A 2 -0.50 13.22 -31.31
C PHE A 2 -1.31 12.36 -32.29
N ASN A 3 -1.30 11.06 -32.05
CA ASN A 3 -2.03 10.12 -32.90
C ASN A 3 -3.54 10.39 -32.77
N LYS A 4 -4.20 10.71 -33.86
CA LYS A 4 -5.65 11.02 -33.93
C LYS A 4 -6.51 9.97 -33.20
N TYR A 5 -6.07 8.73 -33.22
CA TYR A 5 -6.78 7.61 -32.56
C TYR A 5 -6.68 7.65 -31.02
N VAL A 6 -5.57 8.16 -30.47
CA VAL A 6 -5.44 8.33 -29.00
C VAL A 6 -6.36 9.44 -28.52
N VAL A 7 -6.43 10.56 -29.27
CA VAL A 7 -7.36 11.65 -28.94
C VAL A 7 -8.81 11.18 -29.07
N ALA A 8 -9.16 10.48 -30.15
CA ALA A 8 -10.50 9.95 -30.35
C ALA A 8 -10.89 8.92 -29.26
N ALA A 9 -9.98 8.03 -28.90
CA ALA A 9 -10.21 7.06 -27.82
C ALA A 9 -10.38 7.74 -26.44
N MET A 10 -9.57 8.74 -26.15
CA MET A 10 -9.71 9.53 -24.91
C MET A 10 -11.03 10.31 -24.89
N THR A 11 -11.42 10.91 -26.01
CA THR A 11 -12.70 11.64 -26.12
C THR A 11 -13.89 10.70 -25.98
N ALA A 12 -13.88 9.55 -26.68
CA ALA A 12 -14.94 8.55 -26.57
C ALA A 12 -15.03 7.97 -25.13
N MET A 13 -13.90 7.73 -24.49
CA MET A 13 -13.84 7.26 -23.10
C MET A 13 -14.34 8.32 -22.13
N THR A 14 -14.03 9.60 -22.36
CA THR A 14 -14.54 10.72 -21.56
C THR A 14 -16.06 10.87 -21.70
N ILE A 15 -16.59 10.76 -22.93
CA ILE A 15 -18.04 10.82 -23.19
C ILE A 15 -18.76 9.63 -22.53
N ALA A 16 -18.22 8.42 -22.63
CA ALA A 16 -18.76 7.22 -21.98
C ALA A 16 -18.77 7.35 -20.43
N LEU A 17 -17.73 7.97 -19.85
CA LEU A 17 -17.63 8.21 -18.41
C LEU A 17 -18.61 9.27 -17.90
N ILE A 18 -18.91 10.29 -18.70
CA ILE A 18 -19.87 11.35 -18.36
C ILE A 18 -21.32 10.84 -18.44
N SER A 19 -21.58 9.86 -19.31
CA SER A 19 -22.91 9.28 -19.52
C SER A 19 -23.25 8.16 -18.52
N ALA A 20 -22.28 7.68 -17.76
CA ALA A 20 -22.51 6.64 -16.75
C ALA A 20 -23.28 7.22 -15.55
N LYS A 21 -24.41 6.61 -15.20
CA LYS A 21 -25.12 6.92 -13.96
C LYS A 21 -24.16 6.76 -12.76
N PRO A 22 -24.24 7.64 -11.74
CA PRO A 22 -23.34 7.57 -10.60
C PRO A 22 -23.51 6.22 -9.89
N ALA A 23 -22.58 5.33 -10.11
CA ALA A 23 -22.46 4.09 -9.40
C ALA A 23 -21.24 4.19 -8.47
N SER A 24 -21.31 3.75 -7.24
CA SER A 24 -20.36 4.08 -6.15
C SER A 24 -18.97 3.44 -6.27
N ALA A 25 -17.90 4.11 -5.84
CA ALA A 25 -16.46 3.70 -5.83
C ALA A 25 -16.25 2.26 -5.41
N ILE A 26 -15.03 1.66 -5.49
CA ILE A 26 -14.83 0.22 -5.30
C ILE A 26 -15.88 -0.31 -4.33
N PRO A 27 -16.93 -0.88 -4.84
CA PRO A 27 -18.14 -0.97 -4.04
C PRO A 27 -18.19 -2.24 -3.21
N LEU A 28 -17.06 -2.96 -3.12
CA LEU A 28 -16.98 -4.24 -2.41
C LEU A 28 -17.57 -4.13 -1.00
N PHE A 29 -17.07 -3.19 -0.20
CA PHE A 29 -17.54 -3.01 1.17
C PHE A 29 -18.78 -2.12 1.25
N ALA A 30 -18.88 -1.11 0.39
CA ALA A 30 -20.07 -0.28 0.28
C ALA A 30 -21.30 -1.10 -0.09
N GLN A 31 -21.17 -2.05 -1.01
CA GLN A 31 -22.23 -3.00 -1.36
C GLN A 31 -22.55 -3.97 -0.22
N ARG A 32 -21.52 -4.47 0.47
CA ARG A 32 -21.68 -5.43 1.54
C ARG A 32 -22.50 -4.88 2.70
N TYR A 33 -22.23 -3.64 3.07
CA TYR A 33 -22.82 -2.98 4.24
C TYR A 33 -23.86 -1.92 3.88
N HIS A 34 -24.22 -1.80 2.59
CA HIS A 34 -25.12 -0.77 2.08
C HIS A 34 -24.73 0.66 2.49
N LEU A 35 -23.42 0.93 2.53
CA LEU A 35 -22.85 2.22 2.89
C LEU A 35 -22.54 3.06 1.65
N GLN A 36 -22.59 4.38 1.81
CA GLN A 36 -22.08 5.31 0.80
C GLN A 36 -20.57 5.42 0.93
N CYS A 37 -19.87 5.79 -0.14
CA CYS A 37 -18.42 5.96 -0.14
C CYS A 37 -17.95 6.98 0.89
N THR A 38 -18.73 8.04 1.11
CA THR A 38 -18.47 9.08 2.09
C THR A 38 -18.58 8.61 3.53
N ALA A 39 -19.17 7.44 3.79
CA ALA A 39 -19.14 6.84 5.12
C ALA A 39 -17.69 6.49 5.55
N CYS A 40 -16.86 6.03 4.61
CA CYS A 40 -15.49 5.60 4.89
C CYS A 40 -14.41 6.59 4.39
N HIS A 41 -14.76 7.48 3.47
CA HIS A 41 -13.81 8.36 2.81
C HIS A 41 -14.18 9.84 3.02
N SER A 42 -13.18 10.66 3.35
CA SER A 42 -13.30 12.12 3.30
C SER A 42 -13.20 12.61 1.86
N VAL A 43 -12.18 12.19 1.15
CA VAL A 43 -11.97 12.32 -0.30
C VAL A 43 -11.35 11.02 -0.79
N LEU A 44 -11.94 10.37 -1.79
CA LEU A 44 -11.38 9.12 -2.31
C LEU A 44 -9.93 9.32 -2.82
N PRO A 45 -8.98 8.50 -2.39
CA PRO A 45 -9.12 7.26 -1.61
C PRO A 45 -8.93 7.42 -0.10
N GLU A 46 -8.76 8.64 0.40
CA GLU A 46 -8.44 8.91 1.81
C GLU A 46 -9.55 8.43 2.74
N LEU A 47 -9.17 7.62 3.72
CA LEU A 47 -10.10 7.14 4.74
C LEU A 47 -10.30 8.19 5.83
N ASN A 48 -11.57 8.45 6.17
CA ASN A 48 -11.91 9.19 7.37
C ASN A 48 -11.75 8.32 8.63
N ALA A 49 -12.08 8.84 9.82
CA ALA A 49 -11.95 8.11 11.07
C ALA A 49 -12.69 6.75 11.04
N PHE A 50 -13.94 6.73 10.56
CA PHE A 50 -14.71 5.49 10.43
C PHE A 50 -14.07 4.51 9.43
N GLY A 51 -13.61 4.98 8.28
CA GLY A 51 -12.93 4.15 7.28
C GLY A 51 -11.63 3.53 7.81
N ASN A 52 -10.89 4.27 8.61
CA ASN A 52 -9.68 3.77 9.28
C ASN A 52 -10.02 2.69 10.33
N VAL A 53 -11.03 2.90 11.16
CA VAL A 53 -11.52 1.89 12.12
C VAL A 53 -11.98 0.65 11.37
N PHE A 54 -12.77 0.79 10.31
CA PHE A 54 -13.26 -0.32 9.49
C PHE A 54 -12.12 -1.15 8.88
N ARG A 55 -11.12 -0.48 8.31
CA ARG A 55 -9.91 -1.16 7.80
C ARG A 55 -9.16 -1.89 8.91
N ASN A 56 -9.03 -1.25 10.05
CA ASN A 56 -8.32 -1.80 11.21
C ASN A 56 -9.04 -3.02 11.80
N ASN A 57 -10.37 -3.09 11.68
CA ASN A 57 -11.17 -4.23 12.08
C ASN A 57 -11.21 -5.35 11.01
N GLY A 58 -10.28 -5.36 10.07
CA GLY A 58 -10.23 -6.36 9.00
C GLY A 58 -11.41 -6.29 8.04
N TYR A 59 -11.94 -5.08 7.83
CA TYR A 59 -13.13 -4.80 7.01
C TYR A 59 -14.41 -5.47 7.52
N GLN A 60 -14.57 -5.54 8.82
CA GLN A 60 -15.72 -6.12 9.49
C GLN A 60 -16.45 -5.08 10.34
N LEU A 61 -17.79 -5.09 10.28
CA LEU A 61 -18.68 -4.31 11.13
C LEU A 61 -19.61 -5.26 11.90
N PRO A 62 -20.07 -4.84 13.11
CA PRO A 62 -21.00 -5.62 13.94
C PRO A 62 -22.44 -5.57 13.44
N ILE A 63 -22.66 -5.38 12.15
CA ILE A 63 -23.98 -5.37 11.53
C ILE A 63 -24.16 -6.59 10.64
N ALA A 64 -25.43 -6.98 10.43
CA ALA A 64 -25.77 -8.16 9.62
C ALA A 64 -25.04 -8.14 8.27
N ARG A 65 -24.31 -9.19 8.01
CA ARG A 65 -23.55 -9.37 6.78
C ARG A 65 -24.48 -10.08 5.78
N HIS A 66 -24.63 -9.50 4.61
CA HIS A 66 -25.28 -10.23 3.53
C HIS A 66 -24.24 -11.15 2.91
N GLY A 67 -24.34 -12.45 3.22
CA GLY A 67 -23.38 -13.52 2.99
C GLY A 67 -23.10 -13.89 1.53
N THR A 68 -22.72 -12.92 0.72
CA THR A 68 -22.31 -13.16 -0.66
C THR A 68 -20.85 -12.83 -0.84
N THR A 69 -20.13 -13.69 -1.55
CA THR A 69 -18.80 -13.35 -2.06
C THR A 69 -18.93 -12.16 -2.99
N LEU A 70 -18.20 -11.11 -2.69
CA LEU A 70 -18.21 -9.88 -3.48
C LEU A 70 -16.89 -9.74 -4.24
N PHE A 71 -17.01 -9.25 -5.46
CA PHE A 71 -15.86 -8.95 -6.31
C PHE A 71 -15.90 -7.50 -6.77
N ALA A 72 -14.72 -6.91 -6.93
CA ALA A 72 -14.55 -5.62 -7.57
C ALA A 72 -13.28 -5.62 -8.41
N ILE A 73 -13.30 -4.94 -9.54
CA ILE A 73 -12.15 -4.76 -10.41
C ILE A 73 -11.75 -3.30 -10.36
N ARG A 74 -10.49 -3.04 -10.15
CA ARG A 74 -9.87 -1.74 -10.33
C ARG A 74 -8.90 -1.82 -11.51
N TYR A 75 -9.04 -0.93 -12.44
CA TYR A 75 -8.12 -0.77 -13.55
C TYR A 75 -7.39 0.55 -13.45
N GLN A 76 -6.10 0.57 -13.78
CA GLN A 76 -5.27 1.75 -13.80
C GLN A 76 -4.47 1.78 -15.10
N LEU A 77 -4.50 2.91 -15.78
CA LEU A 77 -3.57 3.21 -16.87
C LEU A 77 -2.61 4.27 -16.38
N GLU A 78 -1.33 3.92 -16.30
CA GLU A 78 -0.27 4.82 -15.86
C GLU A 78 0.59 5.22 -17.05
N TYR A 79 0.92 6.50 -17.12
CA TYR A 79 1.85 7.09 -18.08
C TYR A 79 3.05 7.63 -17.32
N ASP A 80 4.24 7.22 -17.73
CA ASP A 80 5.51 7.67 -17.18
C ASP A 80 6.35 8.35 -18.26
N LYS A 81 6.95 9.47 -17.89
CA LYS A 81 7.95 10.17 -18.69
C LYS A 81 9.23 10.32 -17.89
N THR A 82 10.27 9.63 -18.33
CA THR A 82 11.61 9.72 -17.75
C THR A 82 12.51 10.57 -18.63
N PRO A 83 12.90 11.80 -18.22
CA PRO A 83 13.68 12.70 -19.05
C PRO A 83 15.04 12.15 -19.46
N ALA A 84 15.71 11.41 -18.55
CA ALA A 84 17.07 10.88 -18.78
C ALA A 84 17.15 9.89 -19.95
N ALA A 85 16.05 9.20 -20.29
CA ALA A 85 16.00 8.22 -21.37
C ALA A 85 15.16 8.66 -22.56
N GLY A 86 14.50 9.82 -22.51
CA GLY A 86 13.53 10.26 -23.51
C GLY A 86 12.33 9.30 -23.69
N THR A 87 12.26 8.27 -22.83
CA THR A 87 11.27 7.20 -22.94
C THR A 87 9.93 7.63 -22.35
N ARG A 88 8.89 7.24 -23.06
CA ARG A 88 7.50 7.32 -22.61
C ARG A 88 7.00 5.91 -22.43
N ARG A 89 6.45 5.62 -21.27
CA ARG A 89 5.91 4.30 -20.95
C ARG A 89 4.44 4.41 -20.60
N TYR A 90 3.64 3.51 -21.13
CA TYR A 90 2.24 3.32 -20.77
C TYR A 90 2.12 1.95 -20.09
N THR A 91 1.69 1.94 -18.85
CA THR A 91 1.57 0.71 -18.05
C THR A 91 0.12 0.54 -17.64
N PRO A 92 -0.63 -0.33 -18.34
CA PRO A 92 -1.93 -0.75 -17.84
C PRO A 92 -1.76 -1.67 -16.64
N GLY A 93 -2.62 -1.54 -15.64
CA GLY A 93 -2.65 -2.38 -14.46
C GLY A 93 -4.09 -2.73 -14.06
N GLY A 94 -4.30 -3.93 -13.59
CA GLY A 94 -5.58 -4.37 -13.10
C GLY A 94 -5.46 -5.06 -11.75
N VAL A 95 -6.48 -4.89 -10.91
CA VAL A 95 -6.58 -5.54 -9.61
C VAL A 95 -7.96 -6.12 -9.46
N LEU A 96 -8.02 -7.40 -9.12
CA LEU A 96 -9.22 -8.05 -8.65
C LEU A 96 -9.21 -8.05 -7.12
N LEU A 97 -10.24 -7.50 -6.53
CA LEU A 97 -10.49 -7.55 -5.10
C LEU A 97 -11.66 -8.50 -4.83
N SER A 98 -11.52 -9.35 -3.84
CA SER A 98 -12.61 -10.22 -3.38
C SER A 98 -12.66 -10.22 -1.86
N ASN A 99 -13.87 -10.29 -1.34
CA ASN A 99 -14.11 -10.50 0.07
C ASN A 99 -15.31 -11.44 0.26
N ALA A 100 -15.12 -12.47 1.07
CA ALA A 100 -16.14 -13.47 1.36
C ALA A 100 -16.19 -13.74 2.86
N ASP A 101 -17.39 -14.00 3.40
CA ASP A 101 -17.54 -14.49 4.77
C ASP A 101 -17.72 -16.01 4.78
N ILE A 102 -17.00 -16.63 5.67
CA ILE A 102 -17.03 -18.07 5.95
C ILE A 102 -17.34 -18.19 7.44
N GLY A 103 -18.61 -18.14 7.80
CA GLY A 103 -19.04 -18.07 9.21
C GLY A 103 -18.54 -16.79 9.89
N ALA A 104 -17.82 -16.93 10.99
CA ALA A 104 -17.24 -15.81 11.74
C ALA A 104 -15.94 -15.26 11.11
N VAL A 105 -15.42 -15.91 10.09
CA VAL A 105 -14.16 -15.55 9.42
C VAL A 105 -14.45 -14.84 8.11
N SER A 106 -13.70 -13.81 7.81
CA SER A 106 -13.72 -13.09 6.55
C SER A 106 -12.47 -13.45 5.74
N ALA A 107 -12.64 -13.86 4.49
CA ALA A 107 -11.56 -14.06 3.54
C ALA A 107 -11.38 -12.80 2.69
N PHE A 108 -10.15 -12.36 2.49
CA PHE A 108 -9.81 -11.23 1.63
C PHE A 108 -8.77 -11.62 0.60
N LEU A 109 -8.97 -11.23 -0.64
CA LEU A 109 -8.05 -11.42 -1.74
C LEU A 109 -7.84 -10.10 -2.48
N HIS A 110 -6.58 -9.74 -2.70
CA HIS A 110 -6.13 -8.72 -3.62
C HIS A 110 -5.22 -9.40 -4.65
N TYR A 111 -5.70 -9.54 -5.86
CA TYR A 111 -5.00 -10.23 -6.93
C TYR A 111 -4.65 -9.25 -8.06
N ASN A 112 -3.38 -9.13 -8.37
CA ASN A 112 -2.91 -8.35 -9.51
C ASN A 112 -3.15 -9.13 -10.80
N LEU A 113 -3.84 -8.52 -11.75
CA LEU A 113 -4.21 -9.16 -13.02
C LEU A 113 -3.07 -9.18 -14.05
N GLY A 114 -1.91 -8.62 -13.69
CA GLY A 114 -0.73 -8.61 -14.55
C GLY A 114 -1.01 -7.92 -15.88
N ALA A 115 -0.69 -6.65 -15.99
CA ALA A 115 -0.84 -5.91 -17.24
C ALA A 115 0.47 -5.15 -17.53
N GLY A 116 0.73 -4.85 -18.78
CA GLY A 116 1.93 -4.13 -19.19
C GLY A 116 3.24 -4.89 -18.96
N GLY A 117 3.20 -6.24 -18.95
CA GLY A 117 4.36 -7.09 -18.71
C GLY A 117 4.72 -7.27 -17.23
N GLY A 118 3.89 -6.78 -16.32
CA GLY A 118 4.00 -7.07 -14.90
C GLY A 118 3.42 -8.45 -14.55
N PRO A 119 3.85 -9.06 -13.45
CA PRO A 119 3.38 -10.37 -13.05
C PRO A 119 1.93 -10.32 -12.55
N SER A 120 1.17 -11.37 -12.85
CA SER A 120 -0.10 -11.66 -12.20
C SER A 120 0.13 -12.46 -10.92
N GLY A 121 -0.69 -12.24 -9.90
CA GLY A 121 -0.59 -13.02 -8.66
C GLY A 121 -1.26 -12.35 -7.47
N ALA A 122 -1.44 -13.14 -6.41
CA ALA A 122 -1.96 -12.63 -5.16
C ALA A 122 -0.96 -11.67 -4.52
N TYR A 123 -1.42 -10.46 -4.26
CA TYR A 123 -0.68 -9.50 -3.45
C TYR A 123 -1.03 -9.65 -1.98
N LEU A 124 -2.32 -9.83 -1.67
CA LEU A 124 -2.81 -10.18 -0.34
C LEU A 124 -3.79 -11.35 -0.46
N ALA A 125 -3.71 -12.28 0.48
CA ALA A 125 -4.63 -13.40 0.59
C ALA A 125 -4.67 -13.87 2.04
N TYR A 126 -5.69 -13.49 2.79
CA TYR A 126 -5.75 -13.81 4.21
C TYR A 126 -7.16 -14.08 4.70
N LEU A 127 -7.23 -14.80 5.79
CA LEU A 127 -8.40 -14.94 6.63
C LEU A 127 -8.29 -13.99 7.82
N ALA A 128 -9.42 -13.40 8.22
CA ALA A 128 -9.48 -12.48 9.35
C ALA A 128 -10.73 -12.74 10.18
N ASN A 129 -10.59 -12.64 11.50
CA ASN A 129 -11.69 -12.65 12.46
C ASN A 129 -11.55 -11.45 13.38
N TYR A 130 -12.58 -10.63 13.47
CA TYR A 130 -12.65 -9.52 14.41
C TYR A 130 -13.67 -9.82 15.50
N ASN A 131 -13.23 -9.74 16.74
CA ASN A 131 -14.07 -9.86 17.92
C ASN A 131 -14.34 -8.47 18.49
N GLU A 132 -15.57 -8.00 18.37
CA GLU A 132 -16.00 -6.67 18.81
C GLU A 132 -15.97 -6.49 20.33
N HIS A 133 -16.24 -7.57 21.11
CA HIS A 133 -16.24 -7.49 22.57
C HIS A 133 -14.84 -7.26 23.13
N THR A 134 -13.83 -7.87 22.52
CA THR A 134 -12.44 -7.73 22.93
C THR A 134 -11.69 -6.69 22.12
N GLN A 135 -12.30 -6.14 21.07
CA GLN A 135 -11.69 -5.26 20.07
C GLN A 135 -10.39 -5.86 19.51
N ALA A 136 -10.40 -7.17 19.28
CA ALA A 136 -9.26 -7.92 18.79
C ALA A 136 -9.48 -8.43 17.36
N LEU A 137 -8.46 -8.25 16.51
CA LEU A 137 -8.40 -8.81 15.17
C LEU A 137 -7.34 -9.91 15.14
N TYR A 138 -7.73 -11.05 14.62
CA TYR A 138 -6.83 -12.14 14.23
C TYR A 138 -6.77 -12.23 12.72
N ARG A 139 -5.59 -12.28 12.16
CA ARG A 139 -5.38 -12.42 10.72
C ARG A 139 -4.33 -13.48 10.45
N ALA A 140 -4.54 -14.33 9.44
CA ALA A 140 -3.57 -15.33 9.00
C ALA A 140 -3.57 -15.44 7.48
N GLY A 141 -2.40 -15.57 6.88
CA GLY A 141 -2.19 -15.66 5.44
C GLY A 141 -1.15 -14.67 4.93
N LEU A 142 -1.33 -14.20 3.72
CA LEU A 142 -0.47 -13.21 3.06
C LEU A 142 -1.02 -11.81 3.30
N PHE A 143 -0.32 -10.98 4.07
CA PHE A 143 -0.76 -9.63 4.45
C PHE A 143 0.39 -8.62 4.47
N GLU A 144 0.08 -7.34 4.31
CA GLU A 144 1.05 -6.25 4.53
C GLU A 144 1.31 -6.05 6.01
N LEU A 145 2.55 -5.66 6.35
CA LEU A 145 2.87 -5.17 7.68
C LEU A 145 1.97 -3.95 8.01
N PRO A 146 1.56 -3.79 9.28
CA PRO A 146 0.72 -2.66 9.69
C PRO A 146 1.52 -1.35 9.76
N LEU A 147 2.09 -0.94 8.64
CA LEU A 147 2.84 0.31 8.49
C LEU A 147 1.92 1.53 8.54
N ALA A 148 2.49 2.71 8.79
CA ALA A 148 1.73 3.95 8.80
C ALA A 148 1.07 4.24 7.44
N GLN A 149 1.74 3.88 6.35
CA GLN A 149 1.21 3.91 5.00
C GLN A 149 1.23 2.52 4.38
N SER A 150 0.12 2.10 3.77
CA SER A 150 0.08 0.81 3.05
C SER A 150 0.95 0.88 1.81
N PRO A 151 1.91 -0.03 1.62
CA PRO A 151 2.78 0.00 0.45
C PRO A 151 2.07 -0.24 -0.87
N GLY A 152 1.18 -1.22 -0.94
CA GLY A 152 0.55 -1.62 -2.20
C GLY A 152 -0.90 -1.23 -2.35
N GLN A 153 -1.57 -0.85 -1.26
CA GLN A 153 -2.95 -0.36 -1.28
C GLN A 153 -3.04 1.17 -1.27
N ARG A 154 -1.89 1.86 -1.21
CA ARG A 154 -1.91 3.31 -1.34
C ARG A 154 -2.46 3.69 -2.71
N LEU A 155 -3.32 4.67 -2.72
CA LEU A 155 -4.00 5.13 -3.93
C LEU A 155 -3.87 6.64 -4.09
N ASP A 156 -3.13 7.28 -3.23
CA ASP A 156 -3.01 8.73 -3.12
C ASP A 156 -1.79 9.29 -3.84
N ASP A 157 -0.81 8.46 -4.16
CA ASP A 157 0.36 8.78 -4.98
C ASP A 157 0.77 7.58 -5.84
N LEU A 158 1.70 7.77 -6.76
CA LEU A 158 2.21 6.73 -7.68
C LEU A 158 3.57 6.18 -7.24
N SER A 159 4.46 7.05 -6.78
CA SER A 159 5.80 6.64 -6.38
C SER A 159 5.81 5.89 -5.05
N ALA A 160 6.63 4.85 -5.01
CA ALA A 160 6.95 4.14 -3.79
C ALA A 160 7.60 5.05 -2.74
N TYR A 161 7.29 4.83 -1.47
CA TYR A 161 8.01 5.42 -0.35
C TYR A 161 9.42 4.80 -0.30
N GLY A 162 10.44 5.64 -0.42
CA GLY A 162 11.81 5.19 -0.68
C GLY A 162 12.31 4.15 0.32
N TYR A 163 12.13 4.41 1.64
CA TYR A 163 12.62 3.49 2.66
C TYR A 163 11.86 2.15 2.69
N TYR A 164 10.58 2.14 2.36
CA TYR A 164 9.81 0.88 2.32
C TYR A 164 10.33 -0.12 1.28
N ALA A 165 10.90 0.39 0.20
CA ALA A 165 11.49 -0.42 -0.87
C ALA A 165 13.02 -0.62 -0.70
N THR A 166 13.63 -0.04 0.34
CA THR A 166 15.07 -0.12 0.58
C THR A 166 15.49 -1.53 0.96
N ARG A 167 16.57 -1.99 0.35
CA ARG A 167 17.27 -3.24 0.64
C ARG A 167 18.62 -2.91 1.22
N VAL A 168 19.12 -3.78 2.09
CA VAL A 168 20.41 -3.59 2.76
C VAL A 168 21.38 -4.68 2.30
N GLY A 169 22.44 -4.30 1.61
CA GLY A 169 23.42 -5.24 1.08
C GLY A 169 22.79 -6.29 0.15
N LEU A 170 23.04 -7.56 0.41
CA LEU A 170 22.48 -8.70 -0.28
C LEU A 170 21.14 -9.16 0.32
N ASN A 171 20.72 -8.58 1.44
CA ASN A 171 19.42 -8.84 2.03
C ASN A 171 18.33 -8.12 1.21
N ASP A 172 17.50 -8.89 0.52
CA ASP A 172 16.44 -8.39 -0.34
C ASP A 172 15.12 -8.13 0.43
N LEU A 173 15.17 -8.17 1.76
CA LEU A 173 14.05 -7.80 2.62
C LEU A 173 13.66 -6.34 2.40
N THR A 174 12.37 -6.11 2.19
CA THR A 174 11.78 -4.77 2.12
C THR A 174 10.58 -4.67 3.06
N LEU A 175 10.32 -3.50 3.60
CA LEU A 175 9.11 -3.29 4.40
C LEU A 175 7.84 -3.33 3.55
N ALA A 176 7.97 -3.07 2.25
CA ALA A 176 6.86 -3.02 1.31
C ALA A 176 6.29 -4.38 0.92
N ALA A 177 7.08 -5.45 1.02
CA ALA A 177 6.63 -6.75 0.61
C ALA A 177 5.61 -7.34 1.60
N PRO A 178 4.55 -8.00 1.12
CA PRO A 178 3.63 -8.71 2.01
C PRO A 178 4.29 -9.93 2.64
N ARG A 179 3.78 -10.35 3.78
CA ARG A 179 4.28 -11.45 4.62
C ARG A 179 3.29 -12.59 4.69
N TRP A 180 3.79 -13.82 4.60
CA TRP A 180 3.05 -14.98 5.06
C TRP A 180 3.21 -15.12 6.57
N GLY A 181 2.10 -15.19 7.30
CA GLY A 181 2.16 -15.29 8.73
C GLY A 181 0.83 -15.09 9.43
N ALA A 182 0.91 -14.64 10.68
CA ALA A 182 -0.23 -14.28 11.50
C ALA A 182 -0.05 -12.90 12.13
N GLN A 183 -1.16 -12.23 12.35
CA GLN A 183 -1.24 -10.96 13.06
C GLN A 183 -2.30 -11.04 14.13
N TYR A 184 -1.95 -10.57 15.31
CA TYR A 184 -2.88 -10.28 16.39
C TYR A 184 -2.88 -8.77 16.62
N GLN A 185 -4.06 -8.16 16.56
CA GLN A 185 -4.25 -6.74 16.86
C GLN A 185 -5.22 -6.63 18.02
N ARG A 186 -4.97 -5.70 18.93
CA ARG A 186 -5.90 -5.33 19.99
C ARG A 186 -5.91 -3.83 20.19
N SER A 187 -7.11 -3.30 20.38
CA SER A 187 -7.30 -1.92 20.81
C SER A 187 -7.78 -1.88 22.25
N VAL A 188 -7.18 -1.01 23.05
CA VAL A 188 -7.57 -0.75 24.45
C VAL A 188 -7.66 0.78 24.62
N GLY A 189 -8.86 1.28 24.66
CA GLY A 189 -9.10 2.72 24.61
C GLY A 189 -8.54 3.32 23.32
N LYS A 190 -7.64 4.29 23.45
CA LYS A 190 -6.98 4.98 22.32
C LYS A 190 -5.65 4.33 21.90
N LEU A 191 -5.21 3.28 22.59
CA LEU A 191 -4.01 2.53 22.24
C LEU A 191 -4.37 1.32 21.38
N ARG A 192 -3.68 1.16 20.26
CA ARG A 192 -3.73 -0.02 19.42
C ARG A 192 -2.35 -0.66 19.36
N ALA A 193 -2.31 -1.98 19.57
CA ALA A 193 -1.12 -2.81 19.44
C ALA A 193 -1.34 -3.89 18.38
N ASP A 194 -0.40 -4.03 17.47
CA ASP A 194 -0.36 -5.08 16.45
C ASP A 194 0.89 -5.92 16.65
N LEU A 195 0.72 -7.22 16.91
CA LEU A 195 1.79 -8.21 16.94
C LEU A 195 1.75 -9.01 15.64
N THR A 196 2.86 -9.08 14.93
CA THR A 196 2.99 -9.89 13.70
C THR A 196 4.04 -10.97 13.91
N VAL A 197 3.76 -12.18 13.42
CA VAL A 197 4.71 -13.28 13.32
C VAL A 197 4.67 -13.77 11.87
N ALA A 198 5.76 -13.60 11.14
CA ALA A 198 5.82 -13.91 9.73
C ALA A 198 6.90 -14.95 9.43
N LEU A 199 6.56 -15.88 8.53
CA LEU A 199 7.47 -16.95 8.10
C LEU A 199 8.51 -16.47 7.09
N GLY A 200 8.30 -15.31 6.50
CA GLY A 200 9.18 -14.71 5.51
C GLY A 200 8.45 -13.75 4.58
N GLU A 201 9.24 -13.06 3.78
CA GLU A 201 8.76 -12.22 2.69
C GLU A 201 8.34 -13.10 1.52
N PHE A 202 7.22 -12.77 0.88
CA PHE A 202 6.84 -13.41 -0.38
C PHE A 202 7.78 -12.93 -1.49
N LYS A 203 8.64 -13.82 -2.00
CA LYS A 203 9.52 -13.48 -3.11
C LYS A 203 8.70 -13.05 -4.32
N GLY A 204 8.95 -11.85 -4.77
CA GLY A 204 8.34 -11.34 -5.97
C GLY A 204 7.07 -10.55 -5.77
N ALA A 205 6.78 -10.04 -4.58
CA ALA A 205 5.77 -9.00 -4.45
C ALA A 205 6.05 -7.86 -5.45
N PRO A 206 5.03 -7.35 -6.14
CA PRO A 206 5.19 -6.45 -7.30
C PRO A 206 5.66 -5.04 -6.93
N TYR A 207 6.28 -4.89 -5.77
CA TYR A 207 6.75 -3.61 -5.31
C TYR A 207 8.20 -3.39 -5.76
N GLY A 208 8.43 -2.31 -6.47
CA GLY A 208 9.75 -1.96 -7.00
C GLY A 208 10.07 -2.53 -8.39
N GLY A 209 9.08 -2.97 -9.16
CA GLY A 209 9.23 -3.27 -10.59
C GLY A 209 9.98 -4.55 -10.94
N LYS A 210 10.22 -5.45 -9.98
CA LYS A 210 10.78 -6.77 -10.27
C LYS A 210 9.69 -7.84 -10.30
N PRO A 211 9.75 -8.79 -11.25
CA PRO A 211 8.73 -9.83 -11.40
C PRO A 211 8.66 -10.73 -10.17
N ILE A 212 7.45 -11.15 -9.83
CA ILE A 212 7.19 -12.22 -8.87
C ILE A 212 7.78 -13.51 -9.47
N ALA A 213 8.95 -13.89 -9.02
CA ALA A 213 9.44 -15.21 -9.31
C ALA A 213 8.70 -16.18 -8.37
N THR A 214 7.87 -17.02 -8.99
CA THR A 214 7.37 -18.29 -8.46
C THR A 214 7.26 -18.41 -6.92
N GLY A 215 6.32 -17.76 -6.29
CA GLY A 215 5.73 -18.13 -4.99
C GLY A 215 6.55 -18.81 -3.89
N GLU A 216 7.87 -18.75 -3.93
CA GLU A 216 8.72 -19.31 -2.89
C GLU A 216 8.66 -18.47 -1.62
N ILE A 217 8.16 -19.08 -0.56
CA ILE A 217 8.32 -18.56 0.80
C ILE A 217 9.76 -18.85 1.20
N THR A 218 10.57 -17.83 1.35
CA THR A 218 11.90 -18.00 1.93
C THR A 218 11.77 -18.02 3.44
N ALA A 219 11.35 -19.16 3.99
CA ALA A 219 11.49 -19.40 5.42
C ALA A 219 12.98 -19.55 5.73
N ALA A 220 13.50 -18.73 6.60
CA ALA A 220 14.87 -18.83 7.00
C ALA A 220 14.98 -18.68 8.50
N GLY A 221 15.35 -19.75 9.15
CA GLY A 221 15.78 -19.77 10.53
C GLY A 221 14.68 -19.38 11.53
N THR A 222 14.71 -18.15 12.03
CA THR A 222 13.70 -17.65 12.97
C THR A 222 12.64 -16.82 12.26
N PRO A 223 11.36 -16.93 12.67
CA PRO A 223 10.30 -16.05 12.16
C PRO A 223 10.65 -14.57 12.36
N GLU A 224 10.17 -13.72 11.44
CA GLU A 224 10.12 -12.28 11.65
C GLU A 224 9.04 -11.97 12.69
N VAL A 225 9.38 -11.21 13.72
CA VAL A 225 8.44 -10.75 14.74
C VAL A 225 8.39 -9.24 14.70
N GLY A 226 7.18 -8.68 14.66
CA GLY A 226 6.94 -7.24 14.66
C GLY A 226 5.93 -6.83 15.72
N LEU A 227 6.23 -5.76 16.44
CA LEU A 227 5.31 -5.08 17.34
C LEU A 227 5.12 -3.65 16.83
N PHE A 228 3.87 -3.27 16.57
CA PHE A 228 3.49 -1.94 16.11
C PHE A 228 2.52 -1.34 17.12
N LEU A 229 2.84 -0.16 17.60
CA LEU A 229 2.05 0.55 18.59
C LEU A 229 1.55 1.86 18.00
N ARG A 230 0.28 2.19 18.25
CA ARG A 230 -0.36 3.42 17.82
C ARG A 230 -1.20 3.99 18.94
N GLN A 231 -1.04 5.26 19.21
CA GLN A 231 -1.78 6.00 20.22
C GLN A 231 -2.49 7.17 19.55
N SER A 232 -3.82 7.16 19.54
CA SER A 232 -4.59 8.34 19.20
C SER A 232 -4.54 9.32 20.36
N LEU A 233 -4.00 10.50 20.14
CA LEU A 233 -3.96 11.59 21.11
C LEU A 233 -5.29 12.34 21.10
N THR A 234 -5.78 12.62 19.90
CA THR A 234 -7.10 13.18 19.61
C THR A 234 -7.77 12.35 18.52
N ASP A 235 -8.95 12.74 18.07
CA ASP A 235 -9.63 12.07 16.94
C ASP A 235 -8.89 12.30 15.62
N ASP A 236 -8.12 13.39 15.53
CA ASP A 236 -7.38 13.80 14.32
C ASP A 236 -5.86 13.60 14.42
N THR A 237 -5.34 13.19 15.59
CA THR A 237 -3.89 13.07 15.83
C THR A 237 -3.52 11.71 16.39
N GLU A 238 -2.60 11.04 15.71
CA GLU A 238 -2.06 9.73 16.08
C GLU A 238 -0.54 9.77 16.08
N VAL A 239 0.07 9.13 17.05
CA VAL A 239 1.52 8.88 17.11
C VAL A 239 1.78 7.39 17.28
N GLY A 240 2.94 6.93 16.89
CA GLY A 240 3.25 5.52 17.06
C GLY A 240 4.69 5.16 16.79
N GLY A 241 4.95 3.88 16.87
CA GLY A 241 6.24 3.30 16.59
C GLY A 241 6.16 1.81 16.37
N ALA A 242 7.24 1.24 15.84
CA ALA A 242 7.34 -0.19 15.61
C ALA A 242 8.73 -0.72 15.94
N LEU A 243 8.76 -2.00 16.30
CA LEU A 243 9.94 -2.84 16.37
C LEU A 243 9.70 -4.07 15.52
N LEU A 244 10.64 -4.39 14.64
CA LEU A 244 10.58 -5.54 13.74
C LEU A 244 11.96 -6.20 13.72
N GLY A 245 12.02 -7.52 13.77
CA GLY A 245 13.27 -8.23 13.67
C GLY A 245 13.09 -9.70 13.32
N GLY A 246 14.14 -10.27 12.75
CA GLY A 246 14.17 -11.66 12.34
C GLY A 246 15.54 -12.06 11.80
N GLN A 247 15.60 -13.28 11.26
CA GLN A 247 16.78 -13.78 10.57
C GLN A 247 16.38 -14.21 9.16
N ARG A 248 17.28 -14.03 8.24
CA ARG A 248 17.07 -14.43 6.85
C ARG A 248 18.28 -15.19 6.30
N ARG A 249 18.02 -16.30 5.64
CA ARG A 249 19.06 -16.99 4.87
C ARG A 249 19.19 -16.33 3.50
N ILE A 250 20.38 -15.89 3.19
CA ILE A 250 20.74 -15.29 1.91
C ILE A 250 21.60 -16.29 1.16
N THR A 251 21.21 -16.63 -0.05
CA THR A 251 21.98 -17.56 -0.92
C THR A 251 22.30 -16.86 -2.24
N PRO A 252 23.39 -16.08 -2.30
CA PRO A 252 23.81 -15.42 -3.51
C PRO A 252 24.23 -16.43 -4.59
N THR A 253 24.02 -16.11 -5.85
CA THR A 253 24.48 -16.96 -6.96
C THR A 253 26.00 -17.11 -6.90
N GLY A 254 26.48 -18.37 -6.93
CA GLY A 254 27.92 -18.68 -6.94
C GLY A 254 28.63 -18.51 -5.59
N ARG A 255 27.92 -18.34 -4.49
CA ARG A 255 28.49 -18.21 -3.13
C ARG A 255 27.77 -19.11 -2.14
N THR A 256 28.46 -19.46 -1.07
CA THR A 256 27.86 -20.17 0.07
C THR A 256 26.80 -19.28 0.73
N GLY A 257 25.65 -19.87 1.03
CA GLY A 257 24.59 -19.17 1.75
C GLY A 257 24.98 -18.83 3.19
N PHE A 258 24.52 -17.71 3.69
CA PHE A 258 24.77 -17.22 5.05
C PHE A 258 23.48 -16.71 5.70
N MET A 259 23.53 -16.51 7.02
CA MET A 259 22.43 -15.93 7.77
C MET A 259 22.69 -14.44 8.02
N ASP A 260 21.65 -13.64 7.84
CA ASP A 260 21.62 -12.25 8.26
C ASP A 260 20.54 -12.07 9.32
N SER A 261 20.89 -11.43 10.43
CA SER A 261 19.94 -11.03 11.47
C SER A 261 19.69 -9.54 11.36
N TYR A 262 18.44 -9.17 11.24
CA TYR A 262 18.06 -7.77 11.04
C TYR A 262 17.12 -7.27 12.11
N ARG A 263 17.16 -5.94 12.33
CA ARG A 263 16.23 -5.21 13.18
C ARG A 263 15.81 -3.92 12.48
N ARG A 264 14.54 -3.55 12.64
CA ARG A 264 13.98 -2.29 12.15
C ARG A 264 13.16 -1.67 13.27
N TYR A 265 13.23 -0.36 13.41
CA TYR A 265 12.41 0.39 14.35
C TYR A 265 12.02 1.73 13.75
N ASN A 266 10.87 2.23 14.12
CA ASN A 266 10.39 3.51 13.64
C ASN A 266 9.66 4.31 14.71
N VAL A 267 9.48 5.56 14.37
CA VAL A 267 8.48 6.45 14.96
C VAL A 267 7.69 7.10 13.85
N TYR A 268 6.42 7.37 14.11
CA TYR A 268 5.59 8.12 13.17
C TYR A 268 4.60 9.03 13.91
N ALA A 269 4.13 10.05 13.19
CA ALA A 269 3.07 10.93 13.62
C ALA A 269 2.16 11.26 12.44
N HIS A 270 0.89 11.38 12.71
CA HIS A 270 -0.14 11.82 11.77
C HIS A 270 -1.05 12.81 12.45
N THR A 271 -1.43 13.87 11.74
CA THR A 271 -2.45 14.81 12.21
C THR A 271 -3.20 15.41 11.04
N SER A 272 -4.52 15.57 11.22
CA SER A 272 -5.38 16.28 10.29
C SER A 272 -5.92 17.53 10.95
N TYR A 273 -5.88 18.66 10.25
CA TYR A 273 -6.47 19.90 10.73
C TYR A 273 -7.18 20.62 9.60
N ARG A 274 -8.50 20.74 9.70
CA ARG A 274 -9.37 21.34 8.67
C ARG A 274 -9.19 20.65 7.33
N LYS A 275 -8.52 21.32 6.38
CA LYS A 275 -8.26 20.85 5.00
C LYS A 275 -6.84 20.31 4.82
N PHE A 276 -6.09 20.19 5.87
CA PHE A 276 -4.70 19.73 5.81
C PHE A 276 -4.55 18.38 6.50
N ASP A 277 -3.71 17.53 5.92
CA ASP A 277 -3.31 16.23 6.46
C ASP A 277 -1.79 16.15 6.43
N LEU A 278 -1.17 16.00 7.59
CA LEU A 278 0.28 15.90 7.75
C LEU A 278 0.62 14.54 8.33
N GLN A 279 1.57 13.87 7.70
CA GLN A 279 2.11 12.60 8.18
C GLN A 279 3.61 12.57 8.01
N ALA A 280 4.32 12.08 9.02
CA ALA A 280 5.75 11.84 8.96
C ALA A 280 6.10 10.51 9.61
N GLU A 281 7.10 9.84 9.07
CA GLU A 281 7.60 8.57 9.57
C GLU A 281 9.11 8.50 9.35
N GLN A 282 9.84 8.04 10.38
CA GLN A 282 11.28 7.80 10.32
C GLN A 282 11.59 6.38 10.76
N TRP A 283 12.35 5.67 9.96
CA TRP A 283 12.85 4.33 10.20
C TRP A 283 14.35 4.30 10.40
N TRP A 284 14.78 3.34 11.19
CA TRP A 284 16.17 2.94 11.34
C TRP A 284 16.25 1.42 11.29
N GLY A 285 17.40 0.90 10.87
CA GLY A 285 17.64 -0.52 10.77
C GLY A 285 19.09 -0.88 10.96
N ASN A 286 19.30 -2.12 11.36
CA ASN A 286 20.61 -2.75 11.41
C ASN A 286 20.51 -4.17 10.89
N ASP A 287 21.41 -4.53 10.00
CA ASP A 287 21.60 -5.87 9.44
C ASP A 287 23.00 -6.33 9.84
N ALA A 288 23.08 -7.47 10.54
CA ALA A 288 24.33 -7.91 11.17
C ALA A 288 25.33 -8.50 10.17
N ASN A 289 24.84 -9.00 9.03
CA ASN A 289 25.64 -9.70 8.04
C ASN A 289 25.05 -9.60 6.62
N ALA A 290 24.56 -8.43 6.23
CA ALA A 290 23.89 -8.25 4.93
C ALA A 290 24.80 -8.46 3.71
N ASP A 291 26.12 -8.40 3.87
CA ASP A 291 27.11 -8.61 2.81
C ASP A 291 27.69 -10.04 2.76
N GLY A 292 27.44 -10.85 3.80
CA GLY A 292 27.98 -12.19 3.96
C GLY A 292 29.43 -12.24 4.45
N PHE A 293 29.96 -11.11 4.94
CA PHE A 293 31.31 -11.02 5.50
C PHE A 293 31.31 -10.75 7.02
N GLY A 294 30.13 -10.74 7.63
CA GLY A 294 29.95 -10.45 9.05
C GLY A 294 29.99 -8.96 9.38
N THR A 295 29.91 -8.09 8.39
CA THR A 295 29.91 -6.65 8.60
C THR A 295 28.49 -6.15 8.87
N SER A 296 28.33 -5.47 10.01
CA SER A 296 27.04 -4.84 10.34
C SER A 296 26.80 -3.62 9.44
N GLN A 297 25.60 -3.55 8.88
CA GLN A 297 25.16 -2.44 8.02
C GLN A 297 23.97 -1.72 8.63
N PHE A 298 24.11 -0.42 8.79
CA PHE A 298 23.05 0.45 9.28
C PHE A 298 22.27 1.05 8.11
N SER A 299 20.95 1.14 8.27
CA SER A 299 20.06 1.81 7.31
C SER A 299 19.16 2.80 8.03
N SER A 300 18.81 3.88 7.36
CA SER A 300 17.82 4.83 7.85
C SER A 300 17.10 5.52 6.71
N GLY A 301 15.89 5.97 6.97
CA GLY A 301 15.11 6.74 6.00
C GLY A 301 13.67 6.90 6.45
N GLY A 302 12.96 7.74 5.75
CA GLY A 302 11.58 8.03 6.09
C GLY A 302 10.97 9.02 5.11
N TYR A 303 9.83 9.53 5.48
CA TYR A 303 9.12 10.54 4.70
C TYR A 303 8.40 11.54 5.59
N ALA A 304 8.12 12.71 5.00
CA ALA A 304 7.16 13.66 5.52
C ALA A 304 6.26 14.10 4.37
N ARG A 305 4.95 14.07 4.57
CA ARG A 305 3.97 14.47 3.56
C ARG A 305 2.96 15.46 4.11
N LEU A 306 2.57 16.40 3.28
CA LEU A 306 1.47 17.32 3.53
C LEU A 306 0.49 17.22 2.38
N LYS A 307 -0.79 17.04 2.68
CA LYS A 307 -1.90 17.13 1.73
C LYS A 307 -2.79 18.32 2.05
N TYR A 308 -3.35 18.89 1.01
CA TYR A 308 -4.37 19.92 1.09
C TYR A 308 -5.59 19.50 0.29
N TYR A 309 -6.75 19.59 0.90
CA TYR A 309 -8.06 19.26 0.31
C TYR A 309 -8.84 20.52 0.00
N PRO A 310 -8.78 21.04 -1.24
CA PRO A 310 -9.56 22.24 -1.62
C PRO A 310 -11.05 22.01 -1.51
N GLY A 311 -11.51 20.78 -1.75
CA GLY A 311 -12.90 20.35 -1.70
C GLY A 311 -13.04 18.83 -1.75
N PRO A 312 -14.25 18.30 -1.87
CA PRO A 312 -14.51 16.86 -1.79
C PRO A 312 -14.08 16.07 -3.03
N HIS A 313 -13.65 16.74 -4.09
CA HIS A 313 -13.37 16.11 -5.39
C HIS A 313 -11.89 16.01 -5.72
N GLY A 314 -11.00 16.36 -4.79
CA GLY A 314 -9.58 16.26 -5.07
C GLY A 314 -8.68 16.72 -3.93
N TYR A 315 -7.39 16.51 -4.11
CA TYR A 315 -6.35 16.94 -3.18
C TYR A 315 -5.06 17.29 -3.95
N LEU A 316 -4.23 18.07 -3.29
CA LEU A 316 -2.86 18.36 -3.68
C LEU A 316 -1.95 17.88 -2.56
N GLY A 317 -0.78 17.39 -2.90
CA GLY A 317 0.17 16.87 -1.93
C GLY A 317 1.61 17.20 -2.28
N ILE A 318 2.41 17.29 -1.25
CA ILE A 318 3.86 17.32 -1.33
C ILE A 318 4.41 16.30 -0.35
N ARG A 319 5.40 15.52 -0.77
CA ARG A 319 6.09 14.53 0.04
C ARG A 319 7.59 14.68 -0.11
N TYR A 320 8.29 14.72 0.99
CA TYR A 320 9.72 14.51 1.05
C TYR A 320 9.99 13.04 1.36
N ASP A 321 10.80 12.38 0.56
CA ASP A 321 11.33 11.05 0.80
C ASP A 321 12.83 11.13 1.00
N GLY A 322 13.35 10.46 2.03
CA GLY A 322 14.77 10.36 2.28
C GLY A 322 15.19 8.96 2.71
N SER A 323 16.30 8.48 2.19
CA SER A 323 17.01 7.32 2.73
C SER A 323 18.50 7.63 2.81
N ALA A 324 19.14 7.16 3.87
CA ALA A 324 20.58 7.12 4.02
C ALA A 324 20.97 5.66 4.23
N ASN A 325 21.98 5.17 3.50
CA ASN A 325 22.39 3.78 3.46
C ASN A 325 21.28 2.76 3.08
N PRO A 326 21.59 1.79 2.22
CA PRO A 326 22.85 1.72 1.46
C PRO A 326 22.91 2.73 0.30
N LEU A 327 21.76 3.32 -0.07
CA LEU A 327 21.66 4.32 -1.13
C LEU A 327 21.07 5.61 -0.56
N ALA A 328 21.86 6.65 -0.50
CA ALA A 328 21.36 7.97 -0.13
C ALA A 328 20.47 8.51 -1.26
N THR A 329 19.17 8.52 -1.04
CA THR A 329 18.20 9.13 -1.94
C THR A 329 17.45 10.22 -1.20
N ARG A 330 17.18 11.33 -1.88
CA ARG A 330 16.37 12.43 -1.37
C ARG A 330 15.52 12.93 -2.51
N ASP A 331 14.22 12.86 -2.36
CA ASP A 331 13.28 13.25 -3.39
C ASP A 331 12.20 14.16 -2.80
N ILE A 332 11.74 15.10 -3.61
CA ILE A 332 10.47 15.78 -3.38
C ILE A 332 9.49 15.26 -4.42
N VAL A 333 8.32 14.85 -3.95
CA VAL A 333 7.23 14.36 -4.76
C VAL A 333 6.05 15.33 -4.64
N TYR A 334 5.70 15.97 -5.74
CA TYR A 334 4.50 16.79 -5.89
C TYR A 334 3.44 15.93 -6.52
N TYR A 335 2.27 15.87 -5.96
CA TYR A 335 1.19 15.07 -6.50
C TYR A 335 -0.18 15.69 -6.28
N GLY A 336 -1.14 15.25 -7.05
CA GLY A 336 -2.51 15.68 -6.88
C GLY A 336 -3.46 14.77 -7.63
N ALA A 337 -4.67 14.67 -7.14
CA ALA A 337 -5.71 13.90 -7.78
C ALA A 337 -7.02 14.67 -7.87
N ALA A 338 -7.75 14.41 -8.94
CA ALA A 338 -9.10 14.88 -9.14
C ALA A 338 -10.02 13.69 -9.43
N LEU A 339 -11.14 13.64 -8.75
CA LEU A 339 -12.22 12.71 -9.03
C LEU A 339 -12.98 13.19 -10.26
N LEU A 340 -13.01 12.37 -11.29
CA LEU A 340 -13.82 12.63 -12.48
C LEU A 340 -15.26 12.14 -12.29
N THR A 341 -15.38 11.01 -11.64
CA THR A 341 -16.65 10.40 -11.21
C THR A 341 -16.44 9.72 -9.86
N PRO A 342 -17.47 9.26 -9.16
CA PRO A 342 -17.30 8.45 -7.95
C PRO A 342 -16.46 7.18 -8.14
N HIS A 343 -16.22 6.77 -9.39
CA HIS A 343 -15.46 5.54 -9.73
C HIS A 343 -14.17 5.80 -10.45
N SER A 344 -13.90 7.01 -10.90
CA SER A 344 -12.73 7.33 -11.69
C SER A 344 -12.03 8.57 -11.18
N ARG A 345 -10.72 8.54 -11.26
CA ARG A 345 -9.87 9.66 -10.89
C ARG A 345 -8.68 9.76 -11.82
N ILE A 346 -8.20 10.98 -11.98
CA ILE A 346 -6.88 11.27 -12.53
C ILE A 346 -5.97 11.61 -11.37
N LEU A 347 -4.76 11.06 -11.39
CA LEU A 347 -3.67 11.39 -10.50
C LEU A 347 -2.48 11.84 -11.32
N LEU A 348 -1.86 12.94 -10.92
CA LEU A 348 -0.64 13.48 -11.50
C LEU A 348 0.44 13.51 -10.45
N GLU A 349 1.66 13.15 -10.82
CA GLU A 349 2.80 13.14 -9.93
C GLU A 349 4.06 13.64 -10.64
N ARG A 350 4.85 14.42 -9.92
CA ARG A 350 6.21 14.79 -10.31
C ARG A 350 7.15 14.48 -9.17
N ARG A 351 8.11 13.60 -9.41
CA ARG A 351 9.19 13.29 -8.49
C ARG A 351 10.46 14.03 -8.92
N GLN A 352 11.08 14.76 -7.98
CA GLN A 352 12.27 15.55 -8.21
C GLN A 352 13.38 15.09 -7.25
N PRO A 353 14.46 14.44 -7.76
CA PRO A 353 15.64 14.14 -6.95
C PRO A 353 16.33 15.42 -6.49
N LEU A 354 16.73 15.49 -5.20
CA LEU A 354 17.45 16.63 -4.62
C LEU A 354 18.98 16.51 -4.76
N GLY A 355 19.48 15.31 -5.02
CA GLY A 355 20.90 15.04 -5.25
C GLY A 355 21.39 15.29 -6.68
N GLY A 356 20.56 15.94 -7.49
CA GLY A 356 20.80 16.07 -8.94
C GLY A 356 20.18 14.93 -9.73
N GLY A 357 20.00 15.13 -11.03
CA GLY A 357 19.33 14.19 -11.91
C GLY A 357 17.99 14.69 -12.44
N ALA A 358 17.51 14.02 -13.47
CA ALA A 358 16.26 14.37 -14.12
C ALA A 358 15.06 13.87 -13.28
N GLY A 359 14.10 14.73 -13.05
CA GLY A 359 12.85 14.36 -12.39
C GLY A 359 11.98 13.45 -13.25
N PHE A 360 11.05 12.75 -12.60
CA PHE A 360 10.05 11.92 -13.28
C PHE A 360 8.70 12.66 -13.29
N PHE A 361 7.92 12.40 -14.32
CA PHE A 361 6.52 12.79 -14.36
C PHE A 361 5.68 11.54 -14.63
N SER A 362 4.67 11.33 -13.81
CA SER A 362 3.71 10.24 -13.97
C SER A 362 2.28 10.78 -13.94
N ALA A 363 1.42 10.14 -14.69
CA ALA A 363 -0.02 10.41 -14.68
C ALA A 363 -0.76 9.08 -14.70
N ALA A 364 -1.82 8.95 -13.90
CA ALA A 364 -2.62 7.74 -13.89
C ALA A 364 -4.11 8.05 -13.98
N LEU A 365 -4.82 7.30 -14.82
CA LEU A 365 -6.26 7.19 -14.81
C LEU A 365 -6.64 5.89 -14.11
N THR A 366 -7.38 5.99 -13.02
CA THR A 366 -7.88 4.83 -12.27
C THR A 366 -9.39 4.75 -12.41
N VAL A 367 -9.90 3.56 -12.70
CA VAL A 367 -11.33 3.29 -12.77
C VAL A 367 -11.65 2.03 -11.96
N GLY A 368 -12.67 2.11 -11.13
CA GLY A 368 -13.15 0.97 -10.33
C GLY A 368 -14.53 0.52 -10.80
N PHE A 369 -14.73 -0.77 -10.93
CA PHE A 369 -15.99 -1.37 -11.33
C PHE A 369 -16.46 -2.37 -10.27
N PRO A 370 -17.73 -2.29 -9.82
CA PRO A 370 -18.34 -3.38 -9.10
C PRO A 370 -18.55 -4.56 -10.06
N TRP A 371 -18.37 -5.76 -9.59
CA TRP A 371 -18.84 -6.92 -10.34
C TRP A 371 -20.37 -6.93 -10.29
N PRO A 372 -21.07 -7.05 -11.44
CA PRO A 372 -22.53 -7.04 -11.44
C PRO A 372 -23.08 -8.20 -10.59
N ARG A 373 -24.14 -7.92 -9.81
CA ARG A 373 -24.90 -8.94 -9.13
C ARG A 373 -25.69 -9.73 -10.18
N GLY A 374 -25.50 -11.03 -10.24
CA GLY A 374 -26.31 -11.96 -11.03
C GLY A 374 -25.67 -12.41 -12.35
N LEU A 375 -24.59 -13.17 -12.26
CA LEU A 375 -24.28 -14.26 -13.18
C LEU A 375 -24.35 -15.56 -12.40
#